data_3a8aa5a1e2aa0ee5b73f907fe1acd969
#
_entry.id   3a8aa5a1e2aa0ee5b73f907fe1acd969
#
_cell.length_a   1.000
_cell.length_b   1.000
_cell.length_c   1.000
_cell.angle_alpha   90.00
_cell.angle_beta   90.00
_cell.angle_gamma   90.00
#
_symmetry.space_group_name_H-M   'P 1'
#
loop_
_entity.id
_entity.type
_entity.pdbx_description
1 polymer ?
#
loop_
_entity_poly.entity_id
_entity_poly.type
_entity_poly.pdbx_seq_one_letter_code
_entity_poly.pdbx_strand_id
1 'polypeptide(L)'
;MNKKKNHTLLVILLLLIVVVSVTVYIVYEKTASASAEENNINEENTTTTEAKSEIMTILDAISNSSSIESGLEENIELHATNYFEEIYFEVNDYVEEGQNILKYTDGTYLTAPYNCVITELSIPSSGEECTNNHYVKVASTDLLQMQLSVDETQLSEVSLGQEAQIDVSVYDDKPYTGYVTNISNTGTYSSSSGSSSFTVTVQFPNDGEVLIGMSAKCSLILNKAEDVVAVPSEAVTTENREKYVTVIDDDGKTEKVQVETGISNDAYTEIKSGLDAGETVQITKSTTTNSFNKFGSFGGDKNSEGKMPDGVMPKGVMPSGEGQGGAPQGTQMQGANVRN
;
A
#
# COMPACT_ATOMS: atom_id res chain seq x y z
N MET A 1 -43.76 89.95 -12.66
CA MET A 1 -44.37 88.72 -12.17
C MET A 1 -43.53 87.42 -12.52
N ASN A 2 -42.18 87.53 -12.62
CA ASN A 2 -41.34 86.40 -13.08
C ASN A 2 -40.28 85.88 -12.07
N LYS A 3 -40.08 86.52 -10.89
CA LYS A 3 -39.03 86.13 -9.94
C LYS A 3 -39.47 84.93 -9.09
N LYS A 4 -40.75 84.74 -8.81
CA LYS A 4 -41.22 83.54 -7.96
C LYS A 4 -41.19 82.22 -8.71
N LYS A 5 -41.41 82.22 -10.05
CA LYS A 5 -41.40 80.98 -10.85
C LYS A 5 -39.99 80.38 -10.98
N ASN A 6 -38.97 81.20 -11.03
CA ASN A 6 -37.58 80.71 -11.13
C ASN A 6 -37.06 80.12 -9.82
N HIS A 7 -37.52 80.58 -8.65
CA HIS A 7 -37.10 80.00 -7.37
C HIS A 7 -37.72 78.63 -7.14
N THR A 8 -39.00 78.43 -7.55
CA THR A 8 -39.63 77.12 -7.45
C THR A 8 -39.01 76.12 -8.41
N LEU A 9 -38.62 76.52 -9.59
CA LEU A 9 -37.95 75.68 -10.56
C LEU A 9 -36.54 75.26 -10.08
N LEU A 10 -35.83 76.21 -9.44
CA LEU A 10 -34.48 75.95 -8.87
C LEU A 10 -34.51 75.03 -7.68
N VAL A 11 -35.53 75.09 -6.82
CA VAL A 11 -35.76 74.18 -5.68
C VAL A 11 -36.13 72.77 -6.16
N ILE A 12 -36.96 72.67 -7.23
CA ILE A 12 -37.29 71.36 -7.82
C ILE A 12 -36.04 70.71 -8.47
N LEU A 13 -35.22 71.50 -9.12
CA LEU A 13 -33.96 71.00 -9.73
C LEU A 13 -32.97 70.53 -8.65
N LEU A 14 -32.83 71.27 -7.55
CA LEU A 14 -32.00 70.86 -6.40
C LEU A 14 -32.50 69.55 -5.73
N LEU A 15 -33.81 69.40 -5.57
CA LEU A 15 -34.41 68.18 -5.06
C LEU A 15 -34.22 67.00 -6.00
N LEU A 16 -34.27 67.20 -7.34
CA LEU A 16 -33.97 66.18 -8.32
C LEU A 16 -32.50 65.73 -8.26
N ILE A 17 -31.56 66.67 -8.09
CA ILE A 17 -30.13 66.34 -7.94
C ILE A 17 -29.87 65.53 -6.66
N VAL A 18 -30.55 65.90 -5.53
CA VAL A 18 -30.42 65.14 -4.28
C VAL A 18 -31.00 63.72 -4.44
N VAL A 19 -32.14 63.54 -5.10
CA VAL A 19 -32.75 62.23 -5.34
C VAL A 19 -31.85 61.40 -6.26
N VAL A 20 -31.27 61.97 -7.32
CA VAL A 20 -30.34 61.28 -8.20
C VAL A 20 -29.03 60.91 -7.45
N SER A 21 -28.49 61.79 -6.60
CA SER A 21 -27.29 61.48 -5.83
C SER A 21 -27.53 60.37 -4.80
N VAL A 22 -28.73 60.35 -4.16
CA VAL A 22 -29.09 59.26 -3.21
C VAL A 22 -29.31 57.93 -3.94
N THR A 23 -29.95 57.96 -5.12
CA THR A 23 -30.10 56.71 -5.91
C THR A 23 -28.77 56.19 -6.46
N VAL A 24 -27.87 57.06 -6.90
CA VAL A 24 -26.50 56.68 -7.31
C VAL A 24 -25.72 56.12 -6.12
N TYR A 25 -25.85 56.72 -4.92
CA TYR A 25 -25.21 56.23 -3.71
C TYR A 25 -25.73 54.86 -3.32
N ILE A 26 -27.06 54.61 -3.31
CA ILE A 26 -27.65 53.32 -3.03
C ILE A 26 -27.24 52.24 -4.06
N VAL A 27 -27.18 52.61 -5.33
CA VAL A 27 -26.67 51.71 -6.40
C VAL A 27 -25.20 51.41 -6.20
N TYR A 28 -24.39 52.40 -5.84
CA TYR A 28 -22.96 52.22 -5.56
C TYR A 28 -22.73 51.33 -4.33
N GLU A 29 -23.44 51.49 -3.22
CA GLU A 29 -23.38 50.57 -2.06
C GLU A 29 -23.82 49.17 -2.43
N LYS A 30 -24.86 49.02 -3.24
CA LYS A 30 -25.35 47.72 -3.65
C LYS A 30 -24.40 47.00 -4.61
N THR A 31 -23.71 47.74 -5.50
CA THR A 31 -22.68 47.17 -6.38
C THR A 31 -21.36 46.94 -5.65
N ALA A 32 -21.01 47.76 -4.66
CA ALA A 32 -19.82 47.56 -3.81
C ALA A 32 -20.01 46.36 -2.86
N SER A 33 -21.22 46.13 -2.34
CA SER A 33 -21.51 44.93 -1.56
C SER A 33 -21.53 43.68 -2.43
N ALA A 34 -22.03 43.76 -3.67
CA ALA A 34 -22.03 42.62 -4.60
C ALA A 34 -20.61 42.23 -5.10
N SER A 35 -19.68 43.19 -5.16
CA SER A 35 -18.29 42.92 -5.53
C SER A 35 -17.41 42.48 -4.36
N ALA A 36 -17.87 42.60 -3.11
CA ALA A 36 -17.18 42.11 -1.92
C ALA A 36 -17.57 40.66 -1.55
N GLU A 37 -18.67 40.11 -2.11
CA GLU A 37 -19.12 38.74 -1.88
C GLU A 37 -18.65 37.72 -2.91
N GLU A 38 -17.91 38.11 -3.96
CA GLU A 38 -17.45 37.20 -5.02
C GLU A 38 -16.03 36.67 -4.86
N ASN A 39 -15.39 36.86 -3.71
CA ASN A 39 -14.06 36.30 -3.42
C ASN A 39 -14.01 35.69 -2.02
N ASN A 40 -14.69 34.59 -1.80
CA ASN A 40 -14.27 33.49 -0.93
C ASN A 40 -15.39 32.44 -0.79
N ILE A 41 -15.62 31.66 -1.83
CA ILE A 41 -16.26 30.37 -1.64
C ILE A 41 -15.20 29.31 -1.97
N ASN A 42 -14.26 29.15 -1.06
CA ASN A 42 -13.76 27.81 -0.75
C ASN A 42 -14.86 27.20 0.12
N GLU A 43 -15.88 26.63 -0.48
CA GLU A 43 -16.69 25.64 0.21
C GLU A 43 -15.79 24.45 0.47
N GLU A 44 -15.12 24.47 1.62
CA GLU A 44 -14.62 23.28 2.27
C GLU A 44 -15.86 22.40 2.52
N ASN A 45 -16.14 21.46 1.62
CA ASN A 45 -17.13 20.44 1.86
C ASN A 45 -16.62 19.57 3.01
N THR A 46 -16.92 20.02 4.22
CA THR A 46 -16.62 19.31 5.46
C THR A 46 -17.73 18.29 5.67
N THR A 47 -17.42 17.02 5.48
CA THR A 47 -18.35 15.95 5.84
C THR A 47 -18.06 15.53 7.27
N THR A 48 -19.06 15.61 8.12
CA THR A 48 -18.99 15.20 9.52
C THR A 48 -19.67 13.84 9.68
N THR A 49 -18.98 12.90 10.29
CA THR A 49 -19.51 11.58 10.67
C THR A 49 -19.27 11.33 12.15
N GLU A 50 -20.04 10.42 12.73
CA GLU A 50 -19.96 10.07 14.15
C GLU A 50 -19.40 8.64 14.29
N ALA A 51 -18.63 8.40 15.35
CA ALA A 51 -18.17 7.09 15.75
C ALA A 51 -18.22 6.98 17.29
N LYS A 52 -18.22 5.75 17.81
CA LYS A 52 -18.12 5.53 19.26
C LYS A 52 -16.72 5.10 19.64
N SER A 53 -16.28 5.54 20.81
CA SER A 53 -15.10 4.99 21.45
C SER A 53 -15.41 3.57 21.95
N GLU A 54 -14.53 2.62 21.67
CA GLU A 54 -14.71 1.21 22.00
C GLU A 54 -13.49 0.66 22.74
N ILE A 55 -13.70 -0.36 23.56
CA ILE A 55 -12.59 -1.12 24.13
C ILE A 55 -12.16 -2.17 23.13
N MET A 56 -10.92 -2.11 22.67
CA MET A 56 -10.37 -3.04 21.69
C MET A 56 -8.85 -3.22 21.84
N THR A 57 -8.33 -4.20 21.12
CA THR A 57 -6.88 -4.36 20.96
C THR A 57 -6.42 -3.59 19.74
N ILE A 58 -5.41 -2.75 19.91
CA ILE A 58 -4.74 -2.04 18.81
C ILE A 58 -3.38 -2.68 18.56
N LEU A 59 -3.11 -3.00 17.31
CA LEU A 59 -1.83 -3.46 16.83
C LEU A 59 -1.20 -2.39 15.95
N ASP A 60 0.01 -1.96 16.30
CA ASP A 60 0.89 -1.21 15.42
C ASP A 60 1.80 -2.22 14.73
N ALA A 61 1.71 -2.31 13.40
CA ALA A 61 2.34 -3.39 12.66
C ALA A 61 2.78 -2.96 11.27
N ILE A 62 3.89 -3.53 10.82
CA ILE A 62 4.30 -3.49 9.41
C ILE A 62 3.56 -4.61 8.68
N SER A 63 2.73 -4.25 7.71
CA SER A 63 1.91 -5.22 6.97
C SER A 63 2.31 -5.31 5.50
N ASN A 64 2.46 -6.54 5.01
CA ASN A 64 2.70 -6.85 3.61
C ASN A 64 1.87 -8.05 3.17
N SER A 65 1.47 -8.06 1.89
CA SER A 65 0.84 -9.23 1.28
C SER A 65 1.85 -9.95 0.39
N SER A 66 1.93 -11.27 0.54
CA SER A 66 2.83 -12.14 -0.23
C SER A 66 2.21 -13.50 -0.43
N SER A 67 2.83 -14.34 -1.27
CA SER A 67 2.50 -15.76 -1.35
C SER A 67 3.13 -16.51 -0.18
N ILE A 68 2.43 -17.56 0.24
CA ILE A 68 2.92 -18.51 1.23
C ILE A 68 3.85 -19.50 0.53
N GLU A 69 5.00 -19.72 1.15
CA GLU A 69 6.05 -20.64 0.69
C GLU A 69 6.26 -21.75 1.75
N SER A 70 6.94 -22.81 1.35
CA SER A 70 7.43 -23.78 2.34
C SER A 70 8.49 -23.15 3.24
N GLY A 71 8.41 -23.37 4.53
CA GLY A 71 9.42 -22.95 5.49
C GLY A 71 10.66 -23.87 5.55
N LEU A 72 10.59 -25.03 4.89
CA LEU A 72 11.68 -26.00 4.83
C LEU A 72 11.62 -26.74 3.49
N GLU A 73 12.64 -26.56 2.68
CA GLU A 73 12.85 -27.35 1.46
C GLU A 73 14.15 -28.16 1.58
N GLU A 74 14.12 -29.38 1.11
CA GLU A 74 15.27 -30.27 1.18
C GLU A 74 15.40 -31.12 -0.10
N ASN A 75 16.64 -31.33 -0.53
CA ASN A 75 16.99 -32.33 -1.54
C ASN A 75 17.35 -33.62 -0.81
N ILE A 76 16.47 -34.62 -0.84
CA ILE A 76 16.77 -35.95 -0.32
C ILE A 76 17.59 -36.69 -1.38
N GLU A 77 18.90 -36.81 -1.17
CA GLU A 77 19.78 -37.53 -2.07
C GLU A 77 19.44 -39.01 -2.11
N LEU A 78 19.44 -39.63 -3.28
CA LEU A 78 19.28 -41.05 -3.44
C LEU A 78 20.56 -41.76 -2.91
N HIS A 79 20.36 -42.93 -2.32
CA HIS A 79 21.48 -43.73 -1.83
C HIS A 79 22.42 -44.11 -2.98
N ALA A 80 23.56 -43.48 -3.05
CA ALA A 80 24.58 -43.77 -4.06
C ALA A 80 25.00 -45.26 -4.00
N THR A 81 25.25 -45.86 -5.16
CA THR A 81 25.53 -47.28 -5.34
C THR A 81 24.33 -48.25 -5.23
N ASN A 82 23.15 -47.77 -4.82
CA ASN A 82 21.91 -48.54 -4.97
C ASN A 82 21.37 -48.39 -6.39
N TYR A 83 20.53 -49.33 -6.80
CA TYR A 83 19.89 -49.32 -8.09
C TYR A 83 18.41 -48.95 -7.90
N PHE A 84 17.93 -47.98 -8.67
CA PHE A 84 16.57 -47.54 -8.64
C PHE A 84 15.62 -48.62 -9.22
N GLU A 85 14.50 -48.90 -8.54
CA GLU A 85 13.50 -49.84 -9.02
C GLU A 85 12.24 -49.11 -9.48
N GLU A 86 11.53 -48.41 -8.59
CA GLU A 86 10.30 -47.72 -8.89
C GLU A 86 10.06 -46.52 -7.95
N ILE A 87 9.28 -45.55 -8.42
CA ILE A 87 8.80 -44.41 -7.64
C ILE A 87 7.28 -44.48 -7.51
N TYR A 88 6.73 -44.04 -6.35
CA TYR A 88 5.31 -44.14 -6.02
C TYR A 88 4.56 -42.85 -6.19
N PHE A 89 5.24 -41.72 -6.34
CA PHE A 89 4.67 -40.37 -6.39
C PHE A 89 5.22 -39.57 -7.56
N GLU A 90 4.44 -38.57 -8.00
CA GLU A 90 4.83 -37.62 -9.03
C GLU A 90 5.13 -36.25 -8.42
N VAL A 91 5.64 -35.30 -9.23
CA VAL A 91 5.78 -33.89 -8.83
C VAL A 91 4.42 -33.30 -8.53
N ASN A 92 4.31 -32.58 -7.42
CA ASN A 92 3.13 -32.00 -6.79
C ASN A 92 2.27 -32.98 -5.99
N ASP A 93 2.68 -34.23 -5.83
CA ASP A 93 2.00 -35.14 -4.92
C ASP A 93 2.35 -34.85 -3.48
N TYR A 94 1.34 -34.94 -2.60
CA TYR A 94 1.51 -34.89 -1.15
C TYR A 94 1.93 -36.27 -0.62
N VAL A 95 2.91 -36.26 0.29
CA VAL A 95 3.48 -37.48 0.92
C VAL A 95 3.51 -37.25 2.42
N GLU A 96 2.92 -38.19 3.16
CA GLU A 96 2.95 -38.16 4.65
C GLU A 96 4.34 -38.58 5.17
N GLU A 97 4.68 -38.09 6.35
CA GLU A 97 5.89 -38.48 7.06
C GLU A 97 6.00 -40.01 7.16
N GLY A 98 7.16 -40.55 6.81
CA GLY A 98 7.46 -41.99 6.85
C GLY A 98 6.90 -42.82 5.69
N GLN A 99 6.14 -42.23 4.77
CA GLN A 99 5.72 -42.94 3.56
C GLN A 99 6.89 -43.21 2.62
N ASN A 100 6.81 -44.35 1.93
CA ASN A 100 7.82 -44.75 0.95
C ASN A 100 7.66 -43.93 -0.35
N ILE A 101 8.64 -43.11 -0.68
CA ILE A 101 8.67 -42.31 -1.90
C ILE A 101 9.09 -43.16 -3.09
N LEU A 102 10.18 -43.92 -2.94
CA LEU A 102 10.71 -44.80 -3.98
C LEU A 102 11.31 -46.06 -3.37
N LYS A 103 11.52 -47.07 -4.21
CA LYS A 103 12.10 -48.36 -3.87
C LYS A 103 13.40 -48.60 -4.64
N TYR A 104 14.35 -49.23 -3.95
CA TYR A 104 15.58 -49.70 -4.55
C TYR A 104 15.51 -51.23 -4.83
N THR A 105 16.33 -51.72 -5.74
CA THR A 105 16.34 -53.13 -6.15
C THR A 105 16.81 -54.09 -5.03
N ASP A 106 17.47 -53.56 -4.01
CA ASP A 106 17.86 -54.32 -2.82
C ASP A 106 16.71 -54.50 -1.81
N GLY A 107 15.54 -53.92 -2.10
CA GLY A 107 14.32 -53.95 -1.29
C GLY A 107 14.25 -52.86 -0.23
N THR A 108 15.20 -51.93 -0.16
CA THR A 108 15.13 -50.74 0.70
C THR A 108 14.32 -49.62 0.07
N TYR A 109 13.95 -48.61 0.89
CA TYR A 109 13.10 -47.49 0.45
C TYR A 109 13.73 -46.18 0.84
N LEU A 110 13.43 -45.14 0.04
CA LEU A 110 13.54 -43.75 0.44
C LEU A 110 12.20 -43.30 0.98
N THR A 111 12.18 -42.78 2.20
CA THR A 111 10.95 -42.35 2.90
C THR A 111 10.91 -40.84 3.06
N ALA A 112 9.70 -40.29 3.18
CA ALA A 112 9.50 -38.87 3.48
C ALA A 112 9.95 -38.54 4.90
N PRO A 113 10.77 -37.52 5.14
CA PRO A 113 11.28 -37.19 6.47
C PRO A 113 10.22 -36.41 7.30
N TYR A 114 9.24 -35.80 6.67
CA TYR A 114 8.12 -35.03 7.24
C TYR A 114 6.97 -34.98 6.22
N ASN A 115 5.82 -34.45 6.60
CA ASN A 115 4.73 -34.19 5.66
C ASN A 115 5.18 -33.17 4.61
N CYS A 116 5.16 -33.54 3.35
CA CYS A 116 5.73 -32.74 2.28
C CYS A 116 5.02 -32.89 0.94
N VAL A 117 5.31 -31.98 0.04
CA VAL A 117 4.99 -32.07 -1.38
C VAL A 117 6.29 -32.27 -2.15
N ILE A 118 6.26 -33.18 -3.12
CA ILE A 118 7.39 -33.38 -4.03
C ILE A 118 7.43 -32.21 -5.03
N THR A 119 8.52 -31.45 -5.04
CA THR A 119 8.67 -30.29 -5.93
C THR A 119 9.54 -30.55 -7.16
N GLU A 120 10.48 -31.50 -7.05
CA GLU A 120 11.36 -31.87 -8.17
C GLU A 120 11.82 -33.33 -8.02
N LEU A 121 11.97 -34.00 -9.15
CA LEU A 121 12.48 -35.37 -9.24
C LEU A 121 13.68 -35.40 -10.20
N SER A 122 14.84 -35.79 -9.68
CA SER A 122 16.03 -36.14 -10.45
C SER A 122 16.37 -37.60 -10.16
N ILE A 123 15.76 -38.53 -10.92
CA ILE A 123 15.88 -39.98 -10.70
C ILE A 123 16.43 -40.66 -11.95
N PRO A 124 17.22 -41.78 -11.83
CA PRO A 124 17.67 -42.56 -12.99
C PRO A 124 16.54 -43.40 -13.58
N SER A 125 16.79 -44.08 -14.71
CA SER A 125 15.86 -45.07 -15.25
C SER A 125 15.84 -46.32 -14.36
N SER A 126 14.70 -47.04 -14.37
CA SER A 126 14.58 -48.27 -13.59
C SER A 126 15.69 -49.29 -13.92
N GLY A 127 16.33 -49.78 -12.90
CA GLY A 127 17.49 -50.70 -12.99
C GLY A 127 18.82 -50.01 -13.19
N GLU A 128 18.92 -48.69 -13.22
CA GLU A 128 20.16 -47.94 -13.27
C GLU A 128 20.67 -47.57 -11.86
N GLU A 129 21.98 -47.39 -11.75
CA GLU A 129 22.67 -47.03 -10.50
C GLU A 129 22.35 -45.59 -10.12
N CYS A 130 22.02 -45.37 -8.85
CA CYS A 130 21.86 -44.06 -8.27
C CYS A 130 23.23 -43.39 -8.07
N THR A 131 23.30 -42.10 -8.33
CA THR A 131 24.47 -41.26 -8.16
C THR A 131 24.16 -40.07 -7.26
N ASN A 132 25.14 -39.33 -6.80
CA ASN A 132 24.99 -38.12 -5.98
C ASN A 132 24.26 -36.96 -6.70
N ASN A 133 23.96 -37.11 -8.00
CA ASN A 133 23.17 -36.13 -8.76
C ASN A 133 21.68 -36.47 -8.78
N HIS A 134 21.31 -37.63 -8.22
CA HIS A 134 19.94 -38.05 -8.15
C HIS A 134 19.33 -37.71 -6.78
N TYR A 135 18.21 -37.03 -6.78
CA TYR A 135 17.52 -36.56 -5.58
C TYR A 135 16.02 -36.48 -5.78
N VAL A 136 15.31 -36.45 -4.67
CA VAL A 136 13.91 -36.01 -4.59
C VAL A 136 13.91 -34.71 -3.81
N LYS A 137 13.44 -33.62 -4.43
CA LYS A 137 13.25 -32.36 -3.73
C LYS A 137 11.87 -32.33 -3.12
N VAL A 138 11.82 -32.08 -1.82
CA VAL A 138 10.59 -31.98 -1.05
C VAL A 138 10.45 -30.63 -0.36
N ALA A 139 9.21 -30.17 -0.21
CA ALA A 139 8.86 -28.94 0.48
C ALA A 139 7.89 -29.27 1.61
N SER A 140 8.22 -28.89 2.85
CA SER A 140 7.37 -29.11 4.00
C SER A 140 6.01 -28.45 3.86
N THR A 141 4.96 -29.14 4.27
CA THR A 141 3.60 -28.60 4.39
C THR A 141 3.22 -28.23 5.82
N ASP A 142 3.98 -28.68 6.82
CA ASP A 142 3.69 -28.42 8.23
C ASP A 142 4.31 -27.12 8.74
N LEU A 143 5.40 -26.68 8.11
CA LEU A 143 6.07 -25.43 8.39
C LEU A 143 6.03 -24.55 7.13
N LEU A 144 5.32 -23.45 7.23
CA LEU A 144 5.19 -22.48 6.14
C LEU A 144 5.89 -21.18 6.46
N GLN A 145 6.19 -20.39 5.43
CA GLN A 145 6.81 -19.08 5.58
C GLN A 145 6.23 -18.05 4.63
N MET A 146 6.43 -16.80 5.01
CA MET A 146 6.21 -15.63 4.18
C MET A 146 7.43 -14.72 4.20
N GLN A 147 7.68 -14.05 3.10
CA GLN A 147 8.72 -13.04 2.98
C GLN A 147 8.08 -11.65 2.91
N LEU A 148 8.50 -10.77 3.83
CA LEU A 148 8.06 -9.38 3.90
C LEU A 148 9.19 -8.47 3.42
N SER A 149 8.83 -7.42 2.69
CA SER A 149 9.76 -6.34 2.34
C SER A 149 9.60 -5.21 3.35
N VAL A 150 10.61 -4.98 4.19
CA VAL A 150 10.63 -3.95 5.24
C VAL A 150 11.55 -2.82 4.81
N ASP A 151 11.06 -1.57 4.90
CA ASP A 151 11.85 -0.37 4.59
C ASP A 151 13.00 -0.19 5.59
N GLU A 152 14.12 0.36 5.12
CA GLU A 152 15.31 0.65 5.94
C GLU A 152 14.98 1.47 7.20
N THR A 153 14.02 2.39 7.12
CA THR A 153 13.62 3.25 8.24
C THR A 153 12.91 2.48 9.35
N GLN A 154 12.21 1.39 9.01
CA GLN A 154 11.46 0.55 9.94
C GLN A 154 12.27 -0.66 10.43
N LEU A 155 13.38 -0.99 9.75
CA LEU A 155 14.17 -2.19 10.06
C LEU A 155 14.72 -2.22 11.49
N SER A 156 14.99 -1.05 12.08
CA SER A 156 15.46 -0.96 13.47
C SER A 156 14.44 -1.40 14.53
N GLU A 157 13.16 -1.48 14.15
CA GLU A 157 12.05 -1.90 15.00
C GLU A 157 11.75 -3.40 14.89
N VAL A 158 12.43 -4.09 13.95
CA VAL A 158 12.26 -5.52 13.69
C VAL A 158 13.34 -6.35 14.38
N SER A 159 12.93 -7.43 15.05
CA SER A 159 13.82 -8.32 15.76
C SER A 159 13.53 -9.80 15.47
N LEU A 160 14.56 -10.65 15.56
CA LEU A 160 14.38 -12.10 15.48
C LEU A 160 13.49 -12.59 16.62
N GLY A 161 12.56 -13.52 16.32
CA GLY A 161 11.58 -14.04 17.26
C GLY A 161 10.38 -13.12 17.50
N GLN A 162 10.28 -12.00 16.80
CA GLN A 162 9.14 -11.08 16.88
C GLN A 162 7.90 -11.76 16.31
N GLU A 163 6.76 -11.54 16.99
CA GLU A 163 5.47 -12.10 16.61
C GLU A 163 4.91 -11.41 15.36
N ALA A 164 4.28 -12.21 14.51
CA ALA A 164 3.56 -11.75 13.33
C ALA A 164 2.21 -12.47 13.24
N GLN A 165 1.20 -11.74 12.80
CA GLN A 165 -0.11 -12.28 12.46
C GLN A 165 -0.19 -12.51 10.95
N ILE A 166 -0.66 -13.71 10.55
CA ILE A 166 -0.84 -14.08 9.15
C ILE A 166 -2.33 -14.31 8.89
N ASP A 167 -2.89 -13.50 8.02
CA ASP A 167 -4.29 -13.55 7.60
C ASP A 167 -4.35 -14.13 6.19
N VAL A 168 -4.76 -15.39 6.07
CA VAL A 168 -4.87 -16.08 4.77
C VAL A 168 -6.18 -15.68 4.10
N SER A 169 -6.11 -15.16 2.88
CA SER A 169 -7.26 -14.53 2.18
C SER A 169 -8.51 -15.41 2.01
N VAL A 170 -8.39 -16.72 2.20
CA VAL A 170 -9.51 -17.68 2.10
C VAL A 170 -10.15 -17.95 3.46
N TYR A 171 -9.46 -17.63 4.57
CA TYR A 171 -9.86 -17.95 5.95
C TYR A 171 -9.92 -16.66 6.79
N ASP A 172 -10.88 -15.77 6.49
CA ASP A 172 -10.99 -14.43 7.08
C ASP A 172 -11.08 -14.41 8.62
N ASP A 173 -11.59 -15.47 9.23
CA ASP A 173 -11.83 -15.56 10.69
C ASP A 173 -10.76 -16.37 11.45
N LYS A 174 -9.68 -16.80 10.79
CA LYS A 174 -8.67 -17.68 11.38
C LYS A 174 -7.25 -17.14 11.14
N PRO A 175 -6.79 -16.19 11.95
CA PRO A 175 -5.40 -15.74 11.84
C PRO A 175 -4.43 -16.81 12.36
N TYR A 176 -3.29 -16.97 11.67
CA TYR A 176 -2.17 -17.79 12.11
C TYR A 176 -1.14 -16.89 12.81
N THR A 177 -0.46 -17.46 13.82
CA THR A 177 0.63 -16.77 14.49
C THR A 177 1.96 -17.33 14.00
N GLY A 178 2.82 -16.42 13.56
CA GLY A 178 4.17 -16.72 13.11
C GLY A 178 5.22 -15.89 13.83
N TYR A 179 6.47 -16.19 13.58
CA TYR A 179 7.61 -15.51 14.18
C TYR A 179 8.68 -15.19 13.14
N VAL A 180 9.37 -14.05 13.33
CA VAL A 180 10.52 -13.69 12.50
C VAL A 180 11.66 -14.67 12.75
N THR A 181 12.07 -15.39 11.71
CA THR A 181 13.16 -16.36 11.77
C THR A 181 14.43 -15.87 11.08
N ASN A 182 14.30 -14.94 10.13
CA ASN A 182 15.45 -14.38 9.43
C ASN A 182 15.21 -12.92 9.04
N ILE A 183 16.27 -12.11 9.12
CA ILE A 183 16.34 -10.74 8.62
C ILE A 183 17.53 -10.70 7.66
N SER A 184 17.28 -10.38 6.39
CA SER A 184 18.35 -10.31 5.38
C SER A 184 19.37 -9.24 5.74
N ASN A 185 20.64 -9.58 5.63
CA ASN A 185 21.76 -8.62 5.78
C ASN A 185 22.02 -7.79 4.51
N THR A 186 21.30 -8.09 3.42
CA THR A 186 21.43 -7.39 2.14
C THR A 186 20.09 -6.78 1.76
N GLY A 187 20.10 -5.47 1.50
CA GLY A 187 18.91 -4.74 1.03
C GLY A 187 18.89 -4.60 -0.49
N THR A 188 17.71 -4.35 -1.02
CA THR A 188 17.47 -4.01 -2.43
C THR A 188 17.07 -2.55 -2.51
N TYR A 189 17.87 -1.73 -3.23
CA TYR A 189 17.56 -0.33 -3.46
C TYR A 189 16.55 -0.18 -4.60
N SER A 190 15.50 0.59 -4.37
CA SER A 190 14.50 0.95 -5.37
C SER A 190 14.66 2.42 -5.77
N SER A 191 14.97 2.66 -7.04
CA SER A 191 15.07 4.02 -7.58
C SER A 191 13.72 4.74 -7.68
N SER A 192 12.62 4.01 -7.68
CA SER A 192 11.27 4.57 -7.73
C SER A 192 10.80 5.13 -6.38
N SER A 193 11.16 4.49 -5.28
CA SER A 193 10.87 4.97 -3.92
C SER A 193 11.99 5.80 -3.31
N GLY A 194 13.23 5.66 -3.83
CA GLY A 194 14.42 6.31 -3.29
C GLY A 194 14.88 5.72 -1.94
N SER A 195 14.41 4.53 -1.58
CA SER A 195 14.74 3.82 -0.34
C SER A 195 15.22 2.39 -0.59
N SER A 196 15.88 1.80 0.40
CA SER A 196 16.26 0.40 0.43
C SER A 196 15.24 -0.41 1.23
N SER A 197 14.96 -1.62 0.78
CA SER A 197 14.15 -2.58 1.52
C SER A 197 14.93 -3.86 1.82
N PHE A 198 14.59 -4.51 2.93
CA PHE A 198 15.21 -5.72 3.42
C PHE A 198 14.16 -6.82 3.54
N THR A 199 14.54 -8.04 3.17
CA THR A 199 13.65 -9.18 3.29
C THR A 199 13.66 -9.69 4.73
N VAL A 200 12.48 -9.78 5.34
CA VAL A 200 12.23 -10.41 6.64
C VAL A 200 11.42 -11.67 6.40
N THR A 201 11.88 -12.80 6.91
CA THR A 201 11.19 -14.08 6.80
C THR A 201 10.45 -14.37 8.10
N VAL A 202 9.15 -14.65 7.97
CA VAL A 202 8.28 -15.07 9.04
C VAL A 202 7.87 -16.52 8.79
N GLN A 203 8.07 -17.40 9.77
CA GLN A 203 7.63 -18.80 9.73
C GLN A 203 6.46 -19.03 10.68
N PHE A 204 5.56 -19.93 10.30
CA PHE A 204 4.39 -20.30 11.08
C PHE A 204 4.04 -21.79 10.87
N PRO A 205 3.51 -22.46 11.90
CA PRO A 205 3.03 -23.84 11.79
C PRO A 205 1.72 -23.86 10.98
N ASN A 206 1.57 -24.88 10.16
CA ASN A 206 0.35 -25.16 9.41
C ASN A 206 -0.44 -26.30 10.08
N ASP A 207 -1.75 -26.19 10.11
CA ASP A 207 -2.67 -27.23 10.56
C ASP A 207 -3.18 -28.14 9.42
N GLY A 208 -2.60 -27.99 8.23
CA GLY A 208 -2.93 -28.75 7.03
C GLY A 208 -3.99 -28.10 6.13
N GLU A 209 -4.54 -26.95 6.52
CA GLU A 209 -5.54 -26.23 5.71
C GLU A 209 -4.90 -25.30 4.69
N VAL A 210 -3.74 -24.73 5.01
CA VAL A 210 -3.05 -23.75 4.17
C VAL A 210 -2.15 -24.46 3.17
N LEU A 211 -2.26 -24.08 1.90
CA LEU A 211 -1.45 -24.63 0.82
C LEU A 211 -0.36 -23.66 0.40
N ILE A 212 0.79 -24.19 0.01
CA ILE A 212 1.88 -23.46 -0.62
C ILE A 212 1.35 -22.76 -1.90
N GLY A 213 1.66 -21.47 -2.05
CA GLY A 213 1.18 -20.65 -3.16
C GLY A 213 -0.09 -19.85 -2.87
N MET A 214 -0.78 -20.08 -1.74
CA MET A 214 -1.88 -19.21 -1.30
C MET A 214 -1.38 -17.81 -0.98
N SER A 215 -2.27 -16.81 -1.14
CA SER A 215 -1.97 -15.42 -0.80
C SER A 215 -2.40 -15.14 0.64
N ALA A 216 -1.56 -14.43 1.38
CA ALA A 216 -1.86 -13.99 2.72
C ALA A 216 -1.31 -12.58 2.98
N LYS A 217 -1.88 -11.90 3.97
CA LYS A 217 -1.36 -10.69 4.56
C LYS A 217 -0.60 -11.07 5.83
N CYS A 218 0.65 -10.66 5.92
CA CYS A 218 1.44 -10.81 7.14
C CYS A 218 1.62 -9.44 7.80
N SER A 219 1.28 -9.36 9.08
CA SER A 219 1.36 -8.17 9.93
C SER A 219 2.38 -8.41 11.04
N LEU A 220 3.58 -7.85 10.90
CA LEU A 220 4.64 -7.92 11.88
C LEU A 220 4.35 -6.94 13.03
N ILE A 221 4.08 -7.45 14.21
CA ILE A 221 3.61 -6.66 15.36
C ILE A 221 4.79 -5.91 15.98
N LEU A 222 4.78 -4.58 15.88
CA LEU A 222 5.76 -3.69 16.52
C LEU A 222 5.35 -3.38 17.96
N ASN A 223 4.09 -2.99 18.14
CA ASN A 223 3.52 -2.67 19.45
C ASN A 223 2.09 -3.21 19.53
N LYS A 224 1.68 -3.58 20.74
CA LYS A 224 0.34 -4.08 21.04
C LYS A 224 -0.20 -3.41 22.28
N ALA A 225 -1.43 -2.91 22.23
CA ALA A 225 -2.19 -2.47 23.40
C ALA A 225 -3.50 -3.24 23.46
N GLU A 226 -3.71 -3.97 24.56
CA GLU A 226 -4.88 -4.79 24.78
C GLU A 226 -5.86 -4.07 25.70
N ASP A 227 -7.17 -4.28 25.45
CA ASP A 227 -8.27 -3.76 26.27
C ASP A 227 -8.18 -2.23 26.51
N VAL A 228 -7.79 -1.47 25.48
CA VAL A 228 -7.65 -0.01 25.55
C VAL A 228 -8.83 0.72 24.91
N VAL A 229 -9.12 1.93 25.41
CA VAL A 229 -10.11 2.80 24.77
C VAL A 229 -9.54 3.28 23.45
N ALA A 230 -10.25 3.04 22.36
CA ALA A 230 -9.85 3.38 21.00
C ALA A 230 -10.89 4.26 20.31
N VAL A 231 -10.40 5.17 19.49
CA VAL A 231 -11.21 5.96 18.57
C VAL A 231 -10.65 5.83 17.16
N PRO A 232 -11.47 6.02 16.11
CA PRO A 232 -10.92 6.14 14.76
C PRO A 232 -9.84 7.21 14.70
N SER A 233 -8.71 6.92 14.06
CA SER A 233 -7.55 7.84 14.02
C SER A 233 -7.89 9.19 13.39
N GLU A 234 -8.90 9.20 12.49
CA GLU A 234 -9.43 10.42 11.88
C GLU A 234 -10.19 11.35 12.87
N ALA A 235 -10.63 10.83 14.04
CA ALA A 235 -11.31 11.63 15.06
C ALA A 235 -10.33 12.46 15.91
N VAL A 236 -9.04 12.10 15.89
CA VAL A 236 -8.00 12.77 16.67
C VAL A 236 -7.43 13.94 15.89
N THR A 237 -7.57 15.14 16.44
CA THR A 237 -7.01 16.37 15.87
C THR A 237 -5.79 16.83 16.67
N THR A 238 -4.80 17.41 15.99
CA THR A 238 -3.59 17.93 16.64
C THR A 238 -3.55 19.44 16.50
N GLU A 239 -3.51 20.17 17.64
CA GLU A 239 -3.36 21.61 17.67
C GLU A 239 -2.27 21.99 18.68
N ASN A 240 -1.34 22.84 18.29
CA ASN A 240 -0.23 23.30 19.14
C ASN A 240 0.57 22.17 19.80
N ARG A 241 0.69 20.99 19.17
CA ARG A 241 1.31 19.74 19.67
C ARG A 241 0.49 19.00 20.74
N GLU A 242 -0.70 19.45 21.05
CA GLU A 242 -1.65 18.75 21.92
C GLU A 242 -2.71 18.05 21.06
N LYS A 243 -3.22 16.92 21.54
CA LYS A 243 -4.20 16.11 20.83
C LYS A 243 -5.59 16.30 21.46
N TYR A 244 -6.59 16.35 20.58
CA TYR A 244 -7.97 16.60 20.96
C TYR A 244 -8.91 15.66 20.21
N VAL A 245 -10.03 15.36 20.85
CA VAL A 245 -11.18 14.67 20.23
C VAL A 245 -12.40 15.56 20.46
N THR A 246 -13.30 15.63 19.48
CA THR A 246 -14.58 16.33 19.63
C THR A 246 -15.63 15.31 20.06
N VAL A 247 -16.10 15.42 21.28
CA VAL A 247 -17.15 14.54 21.86
C VAL A 247 -18.52 15.16 21.59
N ILE A 248 -19.51 14.30 21.34
CA ILE A 248 -20.93 14.68 21.16
C ILE A 248 -21.70 14.16 22.35
N ASP A 249 -22.35 15.05 23.11
CA ASP A 249 -23.22 14.67 24.23
C ASP A 249 -24.60 14.16 23.78
N ASP A 250 -25.40 13.65 24.71
CA ASP A 250 -26.74 13.12 24.44
C ASP A 250 -27.71 14.17 23.89
N ASP A 251 -27.44 15.46 24.08
CA ASP A 251 -28.22 16.60 23.56
C ASP A 251 -27.73 17.01 22.15
N GLY A 252 -26.73 16.36 21.60
CA GLY A 252 -26.10 16.65 20.28
C GLY A 252 -25.19 17.86 20.30
N LYS A 253 -24.75 18.31 21.48
CA LYS A 253 -23.78 19.37 21.61
C LYS A 253 -22.36 18.84 21.56
N THR A 254 -21.52 19.53 20.82
CA THR A 254 -20.10 19.15 20.67
C THR A 254 -19.22 19.86 21.69
N GLU A 255 -18.30 19.10 22.29
CA GLU A 255 -17.26 19.62 23.17
C GLU A 255 -15.90 19.09 22.71
N LYS A 256 -14.90 19.98 22.67
CA LYS A 256 -13.52 19.60 22.33
C LYS A 256 -12.78 19.24 23.60
N VAL A 257 -12.38 17.97 23.72
CA VAL A 257 -11.70 17.40 24.88
C VAL A 257 -10.25 17.13 24.55
N GLN A 258 -9.34 17.57 25.42
CA GLN A 258 -7.92 17.24 25.30
C GLN A 258 -7.71 15.80 25.75
N VAL A 259 -6.96 15.01 24.93
CA VAL A 259 -6.70 13.62 25.19
C VAL A 259 -5.20 13.31 25.17
N GLU A 260 -4.82 12.31 25.96
CA GLU A 260 -3.49 11.69 25.84
C GLU A 260 -3.61 10.40 25.05
N THR A 261 -2.86 10.29 23.96
CA THR A 261 -2.91 9.12 23.07
C THR A 261 -1.77 8.14 23.36
N GLY A 262 -2.00 6.88 23.05
CA GLY A 262 -1.00 5.82 23.06
C GLY A 262 -0.60 5.39 21.65
N ILE A 263 -0.59 4.07 21.41
CA ILE A 263 -0.30 3.52 20.10
C ILE A 263 -1.41 3.84 19.10
N SER A 264 -1.05 3.90 17.84
CA SER A 264 -1.96 4.25 16.75
C SER A 264 -1.62 3.43 15.52
N ASN A 265 -2.62 3.03 14.77
CA ASN A 265 -2.48 2.48 13.42
C ASN A 265 -3.31 3.31 12.42
N ASP A 266 -3.41 2.85 11.18
CA ASP A 266 -4.15 3.55 10.12
C ASP A 266 -5.64 3.73 10.44
N ALA A 267 -6.23 2.85 11.26
CA ALA A 267 -7.66 2.83 11.55
C ALA A 267 -8.00 3.44 12.92
N TYR A 268 -7.23 3.14 13.96
CA TYR A 268 -7.55 3.47 15.35
C TYR A 268 -6.36 4.05 16.12
N THR A 269 -6.68 4.91 17.09
CA THR A 269 -5.73 5.50 18.05
C THR A 269 -6.19 5.18 19.48
N GLU A 270 -5.26 4.67 20.28
CA GLU A 270 -5.44 4.47 21.73
C GLU A 270 -5.60 5.81 22.45
N ILE A 271 -6.58 5.88 23.34
CA ILE A 271 -6.76 7.01 24.25
C ILE A 271 -6.43 6.53 25.67
N LYS A 272 -5.32 7.05 26.21
CA LYS A 272 -4.85 6.75 27.59
C LYS A 272 -5.61 7.52 28.66
N SER A 273 -6.01 8.76 28.33
CA SER A 273 -6.79 9.62 29.24
C SER A 273 -7.55 10.70 28.47
N GLY A 274 -8.64 11.19 29.06
CA GLY A 274 -9.45 12.28 28.54
C GLY A 274 -10.72 11.83 27.80
N LEU A 275 -10.96 10.51 27.61
CA LEU A 275 -12.18 9.98 27.00
C LEU A 275 -12.51 8.61 27.63
N ASP A 276 -13.77 8.37 27.91
CA ASP A 276 -14.25 7.08 28.39
C ASP A 276 -14.78 6.21 27.22
N ALA A 277 -14.87 4.90 27.47
CA ALA A 277 -15.45 3.99 26.48
C ALA A 277 -16.96 4.20 26.33
N GLY A 278 -17.44 4.19 25.10
CA GLY A 278 -18.86 4.36 24.77
C GLY A 278 -19.25 5.80 24.43
N GLU A 279 -18.34 6.78 24.58
CA GLU A 279 -18.58 8.18 24.20
C GLU A 279 -18.62 8.33 22.68
N THR A 280 -19.50 9.20 22.19
CA THR A 280 -19.63 9.49 20.76
C THR A 280 -18.65 10.57 20.36
N VAL A 281 -17.84 10.32 19.35
CA VAL A 281 -16.81 11.23 18.83
C VAL A 281 -17.15 11.66 17.41
N GLN A 282 -16.82 12.89 17.09
CA GLN A 282 -17.00 13.49 15.78
C GLN A 282 -15.78 13.30 14.91
N ILE A 283 -15.98 12.81 13.69
CA ILE A 283 -14.96 12.73 12.65
C ILE A 283 -15.24 13.80 11.61
N THR A 284 -14.28 14.68 11.36
CA THR A 284 -14.41 15.78 10.40
C THR A 284 -13.46 15.52 9.22
N LYS A 285 -14.02 15.22 8.05
CA LYS A 285 -13.26 15.08 6.80
C LYS A 285 -13.36 16.34 5.96
N SER A 286 -12.27 17.07 5.79
CA SER A 286 -12.16 18.16 4.83
C SER A 286 -11.82 17.62 3.44
N THR A 287 -12.78 17.65 2.52
CA THR A 287 -12.52 17.31 1.12
C THR A 287 -12.20 18.59 0.36
N THR A 288 -10.93 18.92 0.20
CA THR A 288 -10.49 20.00 -0.69
C THR A 288 -10.69 19.53 -2.12
N THR A 289 -11.86 19.82 -2.69
CA THR A 289 -12.08 19.59 -4.13
C THR A 289 -11.35 20.71 -4.88
N ASN A 290 -10.11 20.47 -5.30
CA ASN A 290 -9.44 21.31 -6.29
C ASN A 290 -10.20 21.20 -7.61
N SER A 291 -11.25 22.02 -7.77
CA SER A 291 -11.97 22.17 -9.03
C SER A 291 -11.10 22.94 -10.01
N PHE A 292 -10.14 22.27 -10.63
CA PHE A 292 -9.46 22.76 -11.83
C PHE A 292 -10.39 22.64 -13.06
N ASN A 293 -11.57 23.24 -13.02
CA ASN A 293 -12.44 23.38 -14.17
C ASN A 293 -12.82 24.84 -14.39
N LYS A 294 -11.83 25.64 -14.78
CA LYS A 294 -12.12 26.88 -15.55
C LYS A 294 -11.04 27.10 -16.59
N PHE A 295 -10.91 26.18 -17.53
CA PHE A 295 -10.36 26.54 -18.81
C PHE A 295 -11.52 27.05 -19.66
N GLY A 296 -11.53 28.36 -19.88
CA GLY A 296 -12.58 29.08 -20.53
C GLY A 296 -12.90 28.50 -21.91
N SER A 297 -14.18 28.29 -22.13
CA SER A 297 -14.78 28.16 -23.45
C SER A 297 -14.48 29.47 -24.24
N PHE A 298 -13.49 29.40 -25.12
CA PHE A 298 -13.35 30.41 -26.19
C PHE A 298 -14.47 30.16 -27.18
N GLY A 299 -15.52 31.00 -27.10
CA GLY A 299 -16.54 31.10 -28.11
C GLY A 299 -15.89 31.49 -29.45
N GLY A 300 -16.02 30.59 -30.41
CA GLY A 300 -15.61 30.84 -31.76
C GLY A 300 -16.52 31.87 -32.42
N ASP A 301 -16.02 33.05 -32.64
CA ASP A 301 -16.61 34.02 -33.56
C ASP A 301 -16.11 33.73 -34.97
N LYS A 302 -17.03 33.41 -35.88
CA LYS A 302 -16.78 33.21 -37.30
C LYS A 302 -16.75 34.60 -37.94
N ASN A 303 -15.60 35.10 -38.35
CA ASN A 303 -15.32 35.89 -39.58
C ASN A 303 -14.08 36.74 -39.36
N SER A 304 -12.96 36.34 -39.93
CA SER A 304 -12.07 37.27 -40.66
C SER A 304 -10.97 36.44 -41.36
N GLU A 305 -10.99 36.55 -42.68
CA GLU A 305 -9.87 36.23 -43.56
C GLU A 305 -8.65 37.06 -43.17
N GLY A 306 -7.55 36.40 -42.78
CA GLY A 306 -6.31 37.10 -42.42
C GLY A 306 -5.10 36.19 -42.65
N LYS A 307 -4.41 36.45 -43.76
CA LYS A 307 -3.10 35.98 -44.20
C LYS A 307 -2.16 35.54 -43.07
N MET A 308 -1.59 34.33 -43.22
CA MET A 308 -0.42 33.84 -42.47
C MET A 308 0.84 34.64 -42.90
N PRO A 309 1.69 35.06 -41.95
CA PRO A 309 3.06 35.43 -42.25
C PRO A 309 3.97 34.18 -42.15
N ASP A 310 4.82 33.99 -43.18
CA ASP A 310 5.95 33.06 -43.21
C ASP A 310 6.93 33.40 -42.08
N GLY A 311 7.28 32.40 -41.28
CA GLY A 311 8.26 32.58 -40.20
C GLY A 311 8.76 31.27 -39.58
N VAL A 312 9.74 30.68 -40.21
CA VAL A 312 10.90 29.96 -39.64
C VAL A 312 10.65 28.98 -38.50
N MET A 313 10.61 27.68 -38.84
CA MET A 313 10.82 26.57 -37.89
C MET A 313 12.33 26.43 -37.56
N PRO A 314 12.70 26.27 -36.28
CA PRO A 314 14.05 25.82 -35.94
C PRO A 314 14.18 24.31 -36.17
N LYS A 315 15.19 23.91 -36.94
CA LYS A 315 15.62 22.55 -37.21
C LYS A 315 16.10 21.91 -35.90
N GLY A 316 15.31 20.99 -35.33
CA GLY A 316 15.78 20.02 -34.34
C GLY A 316 16.46 18.86 -35.03
N VAL A 317 17.73 18.67 -34.74
CA VAL A 317 18.60 17.59 -35.20
C VAL A 317 18.14 16.29 -34.56
N MET A 318 17.71 15.33 -35.38
CA MET A 318 17.60 13.91 -34.97
C MET A 318 18.94 13.24 -35.22
N PRO A 319 19.48 12.45 -34.28
CA PRO A 319 20.60 11.57 -34.57
C PRO A 319 20.06 10.31 -35.27
N SER A 320 20.48 10.12 -36.51
CA SER A 320 20.34 8.90 -37.28
C SER A 320 21.29 7.83 -36.72
N GLY A 321 20.74 6.76 -36.14
CA GLY A 321 21.45 5.55 -35.80
C GLY A 321 21.24 4.50 -36.90
N GLU A 322 22.20 4.35 -37.78
CA GLU A 322 22.30 3.21 -38.69
C GLU A 322 22.72 1.96 -37.91
N GLY A 323 21.84 0.97 -37.82
CA GLY A 323 22.16 -0.37 -37.34
C GLY A 323 22.72 -1.22 -38.47
N GLN A 324 24.00 -1.51 -38.42
CA GLN A 324 24.61 -2.61 -39.20
C GLN A 324 24.69 -3.84 -38.31
N GLY A 325 24.02 -4.90 -38.72
CA GLY A 325 24.15 -6.25 -38.21
C GLY A 325 25.51 -6.83 -38.62
N GLY A 326 26.24 -7.33 -37.64
CA GLY A 326 27.46 -8.13 -37.82
C GLY A 326 27.39 -9.32 -36.90
N ALA A 327 27.18 -10.52 -37.48
CA ALA A 327 27.33 -11.78 -36.76
C ALA A 327 28.84 -12.06 -36.51
N PRO A 328 29.22 -12.54 -35.32
CA PRO A 328 30.59 -13.00 -35.12
C PRO A 328 30.76 -14.44 -35.63
N GLN A 329 31.67 -14.61 -36.59
CA GLN A 329 32.21 -15.88 -37.04
C GLN A 329 32.99 -16.56 -35.93
N GLY A 330 32.87 -17.88 -35.86
CA GLY A 330 33.57 -18.75 -34.95
C GLY A 330 35.10 -18.73 -35.18
N THR A 331 35.82 -18.65 -34.08
CA THR A 331 37.27 -18.85 -34.04
C THR A 331 37.53 -20.24 -33.51
N GLN A 332 38.05 -21.11 -34.40
CA GLN A 332 38.69 -22.36 -34.03
C GLN A 332 39.97 -22.05 -33.24
N MET A 333 40.14 -22.63 -32.07
CA MET A 333 41.44 -22.74 -31.43
C MET A 333 41.94 -24.18 -31.51
N GLN A 334 43.06 -24.30 -32.20
CA GLN A 334 43.90 -25.47 -32.32
C GLN A 334 44.46 -25.87 -30.95
N GLY A 335 44.64 -27.19 -30.82
CA GLY A 335 45.24 -27.81 -29.68
C GLY A 335 46.71 -27.43 -29.44
N ALA A 336 47.06 -27.40 -28.16
CA ALA A 336 48.45 -27.47 -27.71
C ALA A 336 48.59 -28.65 -26.75
N ASN A 337 49.31 -29.62 -27.23
CA ASN A 337 49.85 -30.79 -26.58
C ASN A 337 51.01 -30.33 -25.68
N VAL A 338 51.00 -30.58 -24.37
CA VAL A 338 52.25 -30.68 -23.58
C VAL A 338 52.14 -31.82 -22.56
N ARG A 339 53.10 -32.70 -22.66
CA ARG A 339 53.47 -33.80 -21.75
C ARG A 339 53.87 -33.29 -20.35
N ASN A 340 53.47 -33.92 -19.32
CA ASN A 340 54.27 -34.81 -18.42
C ASN A 340 53.29 -35.34 -17.35
#